data_335da4ca80ef40ba4cc4bd80a69be74e
#
_entry.id   335da4ca80ef40ba4cc4bd80a69be74e
#
_cell.length_a   1.000
_cell.length_b   1.000
_cell.length_c   1.000
_cell.angle_alpha   90.00
_cell.angle_beta   90.00
_cell.angle_gamma   90.00
#
_symmetry.space_group_name_H-M   'P 1'
#
loop_
_entity.id
_entity.type
_entity.pdbx_description
1 polymer ?
#
loop_
_entity_poly.entity_id
_entity_poly.type
_entity_poly.pdbx_seq_one_letter_code
_entity_poly.pdbx_strand_id
1 'polypeptide(L)'
;MTDLEELYRQILKGKEVRKNLIAIRQGLEDETARRKFMYFLGAEFDPLTGLLGNEDPKVRRNAALILGMTEDEDVLPEILDAWEKEQTLYVREDYLKAIQMLDYRACLPKLRAALERLSAEAAGGDPAVPGSVPAGTSEIAPDSCRSTAAPRDGSSLWDNDRHIGAELLRLKEMIRKYERRRRHRFIRQNPAPDLILMANRCQSGITAGQIQTGEVKTLAGGVHVRGGDLNEISRIRTWSECLFTVPGAKPVRGNEKQIAEGLHQLRIGSYLRSLHEEDDQSFLYRIELKSGSMEREKRGPFIRKVAASLDLMEQGLLENSDSDYEAEIRLIERKDGSYAVLLKLFTVPDTRFAYRVETDAQGMAPVNAALCVQLALPWLKEGAQVLDPFCGTGTLLIERKYAKDADPVYGVDRQGEVIRKARINTERFGKLYRAEIAKEDRPVRTGAEMKQAEGEEAGENPVSGDSSRDSSASGRRIHTDIYYINRDFFDFRHDYPFDEILTEFPRLRDDQTDLFARRFLQKSSTLLAEAAVVIVITDAPRSLVRAADAFPAFVIEEQFPINERTGTTEIVLKYLRNR
;
A
#
# COMPACT_ATOMS: atom_id res chain seq x y z
N MET A 1 -24.90 -24.70 25.51
CA MET A 1 -23.80 -25.06 24.61
C MET A 1 -24.10 -26.42 24.04
N THR A 2 -24.22 -26.56 22.73
CA THR A 2 -24.50 -27.81 22.04
C THR A 2 -23.27 -28.70 22.20
N ASP A 3 -23.44 -29.94 22.70
CA ASP A 3 -22.33 -30.87 22.86
C ASP A 3 -21.93 -31.44 21.49
N LEU A 4 -20.82 -30.91 20.91
CA LEU A 4 -20.32 -31.30 19.60
C LEU A 4 -19.93 -32.78 19.54
N GLU A 5 -19.47 -33.33 20.64
CA GLU A 5 -19.11 -34.74 20.75
C GLU A 5 -20.36 -35.63 20.65
N GLU A 6 -21.47 -35.26 21.26
CA GLU A 6 -22.71 -36.03 21.14
C GLU A 6 -23.29 -35.97 19.74
N LEU A 7 -23.23 -34.78 19.07
CA LEU A 7 -23.63 -34.65 17.67
C LEU A 7 -22.78 -35.56 16.76
N TYR A 8 -21.48 -35.64 17.01
CA TYR A 8 -20.59 -36.52 16.27
C TYR A 8 -20.90 -37.99 16.49
N ARG A 9 -21.15 -38.43 17.74
CA ARG A 9 -21.60 -39.80 18.05
C ARG A 9 -22.92 -40.15 17.33
N GLN A 10 -23.80 -39.19 17.12
CA GLN A 10 -25.02 -39.42 16.35
C GLN A 10 -24.73 -39.59 14.85
N ILE A 11 -23.76 -38.85 14.30
CA ILE A 11 -23.29 -39.04 12.92
C ILE A 11 -22.75 -40.45 12.73
N LEU A 12 -21.92 -40.95 13.67
CA LEU A 12 -21.40 -42.32 13.62
C LEU A 12 -22.50 -43.40 13.63
N LYS A 13 -23.67 -43.09 14.21
CA LYS A 13 -24.84 -43.97 14.21
C LYS A 13 -25.74 -43.77 12.98
N GLY A 14 -25.35 -42.95 12.03
CA GLY A 14 -26.12 -42.61 10.83
C GLY A 14 -27.36 -41.71 11.10
N LYS A 15 -27.46 -41.09 12.27
CA LYS A 15 -28.63 -40.28 12.66
C LYS A 15 -28.44 -38.83 12.29
N GLU A 16 -29.43 -38.24 11.56
CA GLU A 16 -29.50 -36.83 11.19
C GLU A 16 -28.17 -36.24 10.69
N VAL A 17 -27.38 -37.02 9.92
CA VAL A 17 -25.99 -36.74 9.53
C VAL A 17 -25.82 -35.31 9.02
N ARG A 18 -26.62 -34.89 8.07
CA ARG A 18 -26.55 -33.55 7.49
C ARG A 18 -26.78 -32.43 8.51
N LYS A 19 -27.80 -32.57 9.37
CA LYS A 19 -28.16 -31.57 10.40
C LYS A 19 -27.06 -31.46 11.44
N ASN A 20 -26.54 -32.59 11.89
CA ASN A 20 -25.48 -32.64 12.88
C ASN A 20 -24.15 -32.08 12.36
N LEU A 21 -23.77 -32.35 11.09
CA LEU A 21 -22.61 -31.73 10.47
C LEU A 21 -22.72 -30.19 10.38
N ILE A 22 -23.91 -29.67 10.04
CA ILE A 22 -24.13 -28.21 10.03
C ILE A 22 -23.94 -27.64 11.43
N ALA A 23 -24.50 -28.26 12.47
CA ALA A 23 -24.39 -27.81 13.84
C ALA A 23 -22.95 -27.89 14.36
N ILE A 24 -22.22 -28.96 14.04
CA ILE A 24 -20.79 -29.08 14.37
C ILE A 24 -20.00 -27.97 13.70
N ARG A 25 -20.12 -27.77 12.39
CA ARG A 25 -19.40 -26.74 11.65
C ARG A 25 -19.64 -25.34 12.25
N GLN A 26 -20.89 -25.00 12.59
CA GLN A 26 -21.21 -23.74 13.25
C GLN A 26 -20.60 -23.64 14.66
N GLY A 27 -20.60 -24.73 15.42
CA GLY A 27 -19.98 -24.76 16.75
C GLY A 27 -18.46 -24.63 16.72
N LEU A 28 -17.81 -25.04 15.64
CA LEU A 28 -16.36 -24.93 15.45
C LEU A 28 -15.88 -23.50 15.11
N GLU A 29 -16.77 -22.55 14.90
CA GLU A 29 -16.43 -21.13 14.78
C GLU A 29 -15.92 -20.57 16.14
N ASP A 30 -16.34 -21.16 17.27
CA ASP A 30 -15.78 -20.86 18.58
C ASP A 30 -14.45 -21.62 18.78
N GLU A 31 -13.38 -20.88 19.02
CA GLU A 31 -12.02 -21.46 19.15
C GLU A 31 -11.90 -22.45 20.32
N THR A 32 -12.60 -22.20 21.43
CA THR A 32 -12.57 -23.09 22.61
C THR A 32 -13.30 -24.39 22.33
N ALA A 33 -14.45 -24.31 21.66
CA ALA A 33 -15.23 -25.49 21.25
C ALA A 33 -14.45 -26.31 20.20
N ARG A 34 -13.77 -25.62 19.25
CA ARG A 34 -12.93 -26.26 18.23
C ARG A 34 -11.80 -27.06 18.88
N ARG A 35 -11.02 -26.48 19.79
CA ARG A 35 -9.91 -27.16 20.48
C ARG A 35 -10.39 -28.39 21.24
N LYS A 36 -11.53 -28.29 21.93
CA LYS A 36 -12.11 -29.45 22.66
C LYS A 36 -12.54 -30.54 21.70
N PHE A 37 -13.19 -30.19 20.60
CA PHE A 37 -13.65 -31.15 19.61
C PHE A 37 -12.48 -31.83 18.90
N MET A 38 -11.41 -31.08 18.55
CA MET A 38 -10.19 -31.67 17.99
C MET A 38 -9.51 -32.65 18.98
N TYR A 39 -9.42 -32.28 20.25
CA TYR A 39 -8.92 -33.18 21.25
C TYR A 39 -9.75 -34.48 21.39
N PHE A 40 -11.07 -34.35 21.26
CA PHE A 40 -11.98 -35.49 21.27
C PHE A 40 -11.82 -36.40 20.03
N LEU A 41 -11.65 -35.83 18.85
CA LEU A 41 -11.43 -36.57 17.59
C LEU A 41 -10.08 -37.33 17.64
N GLY A 42 -9.08 -36.75 18.31
CA GLY A 42 -7.71 -37.25 18.22
C GLY A 42 -7.20 -37.20 16.76
N ALA A 43 -6.62 -38.29 16.28
CA ALA A 43 -6.20 -38.46 14.88
C ALA A 43 -7.16 -39.38 14.08
N GLU A 44 -8.37 -39.65 14.57
CA GLU A 44 -9.33 -40.54 13.93
C GLU A 44 -10.28 -39.80 13.01
N PHE A 45 -9.83 -39.44 11.79
CA PHE A 45 -10.60 -38.70 10.80
C PHE A 45 -11.37 -39.61 9.81
N ASP A 46 -11.12 -40.89 9.75
CA ASP A 46 -11.73 -41.85 8.81
C ASP A 46 -13.25 -41.74 8.70
N PRO A 47 -14.02 -41.57 9.78
CA PRO A 47 -15.47 -41.40 9.63
C PRO A 47 -15.89 -40.11 8.94
N LEU A 48 -15.12 -39.04 9.06
CA LEU A 48 -15.38 -37.75 8.38
C LEU A 48 -14.93 -37.80 6.91
N THR A 49 -13.74 -38.38 6.65
CA THR A 49 -13.24 -38.56 5.28
C THR A 49 -14.15 -39.49 4.48
N GLY A 50 -14.68 -40.54 5.09
CA GLY A 50 -15.70 -41.39 4.48
C GLY A 50 -16.98 -40.66 4.03
N LEU A 51 -17.33 -39.55 4.69
CA LEU A 51 -18.48 -38.73 4.30
C LEU A 51 -18.22 -37.86 3.06
N LEU A 52 -16.97 -37.73 2.61
CA LEU A 52 -16.65 -37.06 1.34
C LEU A 52 -17.20 -37.79 0.12
N GLY A 53 -17.48 -39.10 0.24
CA GLY A 53 -18.15 -39.91 -0.79
C GLY A 53 -19.67 -40.00 -0.65
N ASN A 54 -20.32 -39.28 0.25
CA ASN A 54 -21.75 -39.35 0.51
C ASN A 54 -22.58 -38.91 -0.68
N GLU A 55 -23.77 -39.50 -0.90
CA GLU A 55 -24.68 -39.15 -1.98
C GLU A 55 -25.20 -37.70 -1.88
N ASP A 56 -25.47 -37.18 -0.66
CA ASP A 56 -25.94 -35.82 -0.44
C ASP A 56 -24.77 -34.80 -0.57
N PRO A 57 -24.77 -33.91 -1.57
CA PRO A 57 -23.75 -32.88 -1.76
C PRO A 57 -23.55 -31.98 -0.54
N LYS A 58 -24.61 -31.74 0.25
CA LYS A 58 -24.54 -30.92 1.46
C LYS A 58 -23.84 -31.65 2.61
N VAL A 59 -23.87 -32.97 2.65
CA VAL A 59 -23.08 -33.78 3.58
C VAL A 59 -21.61 -33.70 3.20
N ARG A 60 -21.27 -33.96 1.94
CA ARG A 60 -19.88 -33.85 1.44
C ARG A 60 -19.26 -32.48 1.73
N ARG A 61 -20.00 -31.42 1.39
CA ARG A 61 -19.60 -30.02 1.66
C ARG A 61 -19.25 -29.77 3.12
N ASN A 62 -20.14 -30.14 4.04
CA ASN A 62 -19.92 -29.86 5.47
C ASN A 62 -18.81 -30.73 6.06
N ALA A 63 -18.68 -31.99 5.62
CA ALA A 63 -17.57 -32.86 5.98
C ALA A 63 -16.23 -32.26 5.57
N ALA A 64 -16.09 -31.80 4.31
CA ALA A 64 -14.88 -31.15 3.83
C ALA A 64 -14.51 -29.89 4.65
N LEU A 65 -15.48 -29.00 4.93
CA LEU A 65 -15.22 -27.80 5.71
C LEU A 65 -14.82 -28.13 7.16
N ILE A 66 -15.40 -29.14 7.80
CA ILE A 66 -15.00 -29.60 9.13
C ILE A 66 -13.58 -30.15 9.09
N LEU A 67 -13.24 -31.00 8.10
CA LEU A 67 -11.89 -31.52 7.93
C LEU A 67 -10.86 -30.40 7.72
N GLY A 68 -11.17 -29.36 6.95
CA GLY A 68 -10.32 -28.18 6.80
C GLY A 68 -10.07 -27.43 8.11
N MET A 69 -11.05 -27.45 9.04
CA MET A 69 -10.92 -26.80 10.36
C MET A 69 -10.10 -27.64 11.36
N THR A 70 -9.71 -28.88 11.02
CA THR A 70 -8.88 -29.72 11.90
C THR A 70 -7.46 -29.21 12.04
N GLU A 71 -6.97 -28.42 11.07
CA GLU A 71 -5.59 -27.97 10.97
C GLU A 71 -4.58 -29.15 10.88
N ASP A 72 -5.06 -30.35 10.52
CA ASP A 72 -4.26 -31.56 10.34
C ASP A 72 -4.02 -31.82 8.86
N GLU A 73 -2.76 -31.88 8.47
CA GLU A 73 -2.36 -32.04 7.07
C GLU A 73 -2.62 -33.45 6.51
N ASP A 74 -2.76 -34.43 7.37
CA ASP A 74 -2.98 -35.84 6.96
C ASP A 74 -4.32 -36.03 6.24
N VAL A 75 -5.30 -35.13 6.43
CA VAL A 75 -6.60 -35.17 5.72
C VAL A 75 -6.59 -34.52 4.34
N LEU A 76 -5.50 -33.83 3.97
CA LEU A 76 -5.39 -33.07 2.74
C LEU A 76 -5.47 -33.92 1.46
N PRO A 77 -4.82 -35.11 1.37
CA PRO A 77 -4.93 -35.95 0.20
C PRO A 77 -6.36 -36.40 -0.11
N GLU A 78 -7.15 -36.75 0.92
CA GLU A 78 -8.53 -37.20 0.80
C GLU A 78 -9.46 -36.07 0.34
N ILE A 79 -9.27 -34.87 0.90
CA ILE A 79 -10.06 -33.67 0.48
C ILE A 79 -9.73 -33.31 -0.96
N LEU A 80 -8.46 -33.38 -1.37
CA LEU A 80 -8.02 -33.07 -2.72
C LEU A 80 -8.56 -34.07 -3.74
N ASP A 81 -8.50 -35.37 -3.45
CA ASP A 81 -9.05 -36.44 -4.29
C ASP A 81 -10.57 -36.33 -4.44
N ALA A 82 -11.26 -36.02 -3.33
CA ALA A 82 -12.70 -35.78 -3.35
C ALA A 82 -13.08 -34.54 -4.18
N TRP A 83 -12.30 -33.45 -4.11
CA TRP A 83 -12.49 -32.26 -4.94
C TRP A 83 -12.33 -32.55 -6.43
N GLU A 84 -11.30 -33.29 -6.83
CA GLU A 84 -11.08 -33.68 -8.23
C GLU A 84 -12.26 -34.50 -8.82
N LYS A 85 -12.90 -35.34 -7.98
CA LYS A 85 -14.04 -36.19 -8.36
C LYS A 85 -15.40 -35.52 -8.23
N GLU A 86 -15.50 -34.38 -7.56
CA GLU A 86 -16.78 -33.70 -7.30
C GLU A 86 -17.42 -33.17 -8.59
N GLN A 87 -18.68 -33.55 -8.81
CA GLN A 87 -19.48 -33.15 -9.98
C GLN A 87 -20.38 -31.95 -9.69
N THR A 88 -20.64 -31.66 -8.42
CA THR A 88 -21.55 -30.57 -8.01
C THR A 88 -20.79 -29.27 -7.89
N LEU A 89 -20.93 -28.38 -8.86
CA LEU A 89 -20.12 -27.17 -9.02
C LEU A 89 -20.09 -26.27 -7.77
N TYR A 90 -21.21 -26.06 -7.11
CA TYR A 90 -21.25 -25.21 -5.88
C TYR A 90 -20.51 -25.85 -4.69
N VAL A 91 -20.25 -27.15 -4.71
CA VAL A 91 -19.51 -27.84 -3.65
C VAL A 91 -18.00 -27.77 -3.89
N ARG A 92 -17.56 -27.72 -5.14
CA ARG A 92 -16.13 -27.67 -5.51
C ARG A 92 -15.41 -26.48 -4.88
N GLU A 93 -16.03 -25.29 -4.89
CA GLU A 93 -15.47 -24.10 -4.24
C GLU A 93 -15.28 -24.29 -2.72
N ASP A 94 -16.21 -24.99 -2.05
CA ASP A 94 -16.13 -25.23 -0.62
C ASP A 94 -15.04 -26.27 -0.25
N TYR A 95 -14.75 -27.23 -1.16
CA TYR A 95 -13.56 -28.08 -1.02
C TYR A 95 -12.27 -27.27 -1.08
N LEU A 96 -12.16 -26.32 -2.02
CA LEU A 96 -10.99 -25.45 -2.08
C LEU A 96 -10.85 -24.57 -0.84
N LYS A 97 -11.97 -24.12 -0.24
CA LYS A 97 -11.95 -23.42 1.07
C LYS A 97 -11.39 -24.32 2.17
N ALA A 98 -11.78 -25.60 2.20
CA ALA A 98 -11.26 -26.54 3.17
C ALA A 98 -9.75 -26.77 2.97
N ILE A 99 -9.28 -26.99 1.75
CA ILE A 99 -7.87 -27.12 1.40
C ILE A 99 -7.09 -25.84 1.82
N GLN A 100 -7.66 -24.65 1.63
CA GLN A 100 -7.02 -23.37 1.96
C GLN A 100 -6.77 -23.18 3.46
N MET A 101 -7.52 -23.89 4.34
CA MET A 101 -7.31 -23.88 5.80
C MET A 101 -6.10 -24.71 6.25
N LEU A 102 -5.59 -25.59 5.37
CA LEU A 102 -4.46 -26.48 5.63
C LEU A 102 -3.18 -26.00 4.94
N ASP A 103 -2.04 -26.62 5.20
CA ASP A 103 -0.82 -26.35 4.44
C ASP A 103 -0.81 -27.16 3.12
N TYR A 104 -1.29 -26.55 2.06
CA TYR A 104 -1.43 -27.17 0.74
C TYR A 104 -0.24 -26.92 -0.21
N ARG A 105 0.93 -26.49 0.29
CA ARG A 105 2.12 -26.22 -0.57
C ARG A 105 2.51 -27.40 -1.45
N ALA A 106 2.45 -28.61 -0.90
CA ALA A 106 2.74 -29.84 -1.65
C ALA A 106 1.75 -30.10 -2.80
N CYS A 107 0.53 -29.52 -2.74
CA CYS A 107 -0.53 -29.71 -3.74
C CYS A 107 -0.50 -28.67 -4.88
N LEU A 108 0.37 -27.65 -4.82
CA LEU A 108 0.43 -26.59 -5.83
C LEU A 108 0.54 -27.09 -7.28
N PRO A 109 1.33 -28.14 -7.63
CA PRO A 109 1.37 -28.66 -8.99
C PRO A 109 0.01 -29.15 -9.48
N LYS A 110 -0.77 -29.84 -8.62
CA LYS A 110 -2.13 -30.32 -8.96
C LYS A 110 -3.11 -29.15 -9.12
N LEU A 111 -3.05 -28.14 -8.24
CA LEU A 111 -3.89 -26.96 -8.32
C LEU A 111 -3.63 -26.17 -9.62
N ARG A 112 -2.36 -26.07 -10.07
CA ARG A 112 -2.00 -25.44 -11.34
C ARG A 112 -2.58 -26.21 -12.55
N ALA A 113 -2.38 -27.51 -12.58
CA ALA A 113 -2.93 -28.33 -13.67
C ALA A 113 -4.47 -28.23 -13.75
N ALA A 114 -5.14 -28.13 -12.59
CA ALA A 114 -6.58 -27.92 -12.54
C ALA A 114 -6.98 -26.52 -13.03
N LEU A 115 -6.22 -25.48 -12.67
CA LEU A 115 -6.46 -24.12 -13.15
C LEU A 115 -6.32 -24.02 -14.67
N GLU A 116 -5.28 -24.61 -15.25
CA GLU A 116 -5.08 -24.66 -16.71
C GLU A 116 -6.24 -25.36 -17.42
N ARG A 117 -6.64 -26.55 -16.92
CA ARG A 117 -7.76 -27.32 -17.48
C ARG A 117 -9.06 -26.53 -17.44
N LEU A 118 -9.45 -26.02 -16.27
CA LEU A 118 -10.70 -25.27 -16.10
C LEU A 118 -10.69 -23.95 -16.89
N SER A 119 -9.53 -23.31 -17.04
CA SER A 119 -9.40 -22.10 -17.86
C SER A 119 -9.59 -22.41 -19.35
N ALA A 120 -9.07 -23.54 -19.85
CA ALA A 120 -9.27 -23.99 -21.23
C ALA A 120 -10.73 -24.35 -21.49
N GLU A 121 -11.40 -25.07 -20.58
CA GLU A 121 -12.82 -25.41 -20.66
C GLU A 121 -13.71 -24.16 -20.68
N ALA A 122 -13.40 -23.16 -19.83
CA ALA A 122 -14.13 -21.89 -19.79
C ALA A 122 -13.94 -21.02 -21.05
N ALA A 123 -12.81 -21.20 -21.77
CA ALA A 123 -12.52 -20.51 -23.03
C ALA A 123 -13.14 -21.18 -24.26
N GLY A 124 -13.87 -22.29 -24.09
CA GLY A 124 -14.53 -23.03 -25.20
C GLY A 124 -13.58 -23.89 -26.05
N GLY A 125 -12.39 -24.21 -25.50
CA GLY A 125 -11.43 -25.12 -26.13
C GLY A 125 -11.70 -26.59 -25.79
N ASP A 126 -11.76 -27.46 -26.80
CA ASP A 126 -11.81 -28.92 -26.62
C ASP A 126 -10.51 -29.39 -25.91
N PRO A 127 -10.57 -30.21 -24.85
CA PRO A 127 -9.36 -30.65 -24.15
C PRO A 127 -8.58 -31.60 -25.08
N ALA A 128 -7.38 -31.14 -25.49
CA ALA A 128 -6.46 -31.97 -26.27
C ALA A 128 -6.02 -33.19 -25.44
N VAL A 129 -6.45 -34.38 -25.88
CA VAL A 129 -5.94 -35.67 -25.40
C VAL A 129 -4.47 -35.78 -25.84
N PRO A 130 -3.48 -36.04 -24.98
CA PRO A 130 -2.11 -36.24 -25.41
C PRO A 130 -2.00 -37.63 -26.07
N GLY A 131 -1.80 -37.66 -27.37
CA GLY A 131 -1.37 -38.84 -28.12
C GLY A 131 -2.30 -39.34 -29.21
N SER A 132 -2.43 -38.66 -30.35
CA SER A 132 -2.72 -39.27 -31.63
C SER A 132 -2.22 -38.39 -32.78
N VAL A 133 -1.44 -39.01 -33.66
CA VAL A 133 -0.85 -38.51 -34.91
C VAL A 133 -1.95 -38.35 -35.97
N PRO A 134 -1.89 -37.35 -36.90
CA PRO A 134 -2.92 -37.10 -37.86
C PRO A 134 -2.80 -38.04 -39.06
N ALA A 135 -3.89 -38.71 -39.47
CA ALA A 135 -4.02 -39.31 -40.79
C ALA A 135 -5.33 -38.83 -41.44
N GLY A 136 -5.18 -38.40 -42.65
CA GLY A 136 -6.08 -37.58 -43.43
C GLY A 136 -7.28 -38.24 -44.07
N THR A 137 -7.99 -37.38 -44.82
CA THR A 137 -8.89 -37.52 -45.95
C THR A 137 -10.34 -37.98 -45.72
N SER A 138 -11.21 -36.99 -45.98
CA SER A 138 -12.48 -37.01 -46.75
C SER A 138 -13.44 -38.21 -46.67
N GLU A 139 -14.70 -37.92 -46.32
CA GLU A 139 -15.85 -38.12 -47.23
C GLU A 139 -17.18 -37.65 -46.60
N ILE A 140 -18.13 -37.30 -47.47
CA ILE A 140 -19.37 -36.58 -47.30
C ILE A 140 -20.56 -37.52 -47.03
N ALA A 141 -21.47 -37.10 -46.12
CA ALA A 141 -22.94 -37.28 -46.03
C ALA A 141 -23.53 -38.67 -45.69
N PRO A 142 -24.87 -38.78 -45.39
CA PRO A 142 -25.82 -37.80 -44.85
C PRO A 142 -26.68 -38.29 -43.65
N ASP A 143 -27.37 -37.31 -43.06
CA ASP A 143 -28.70 -37.31 -42.41
C ASP A 143 -29.30 -38.60 -41.82
N SER A 144 -29.58 -38.56 -40.54
CA SER A 144 -30.88 -38.81 -39.88
C SER A 144 -30.70 -39.34 -38.45
N CYS A 145 -31.05 -38.51 -37.46
CA CYS A 145 -31.92 -38.92 -36.34
C CYS A 145 -32.15 -37.71 -35.43
N ARG A 146 -33.33 -37.11 -35.56
CA ARG A 146 -33.88 -36.17 -34.58
C ARG A 146 -34.16 -36.94 -33.30
N SER A 147 -33.45 -36.60 -32.25
CA SER A 147 -33.81 -36.90 -30.88
C SER A 147 -34.26 -35.58 -30.22
N THR A 148 -35.52 -35.53 -29.86
CA THR A 148 -36.20 -34.45 -29.15
C THR A 148 -35.63 -34.32 -27.75
N ALA A 149 -34.75 -33.31 -27.51
CA ALA A 149 -34.36 -32.87 -26.18
C ALA A 149 -35.23 -31.67 -25.81
N ALA A 150 -35.87 -31.73 -24.65
CA ALA A 150 -36.65 -30.65 -24.05
C ALA A 150 -35.82 -29.37 -23.85
N PRO A 151 -36.43 -28.17 -23.87
CA PRO A 151 -35.70 -26.92 -23.69
C PRO A 151 -35.09 -26.86 -22.28
N ARG A 152 -33.77 -26.80 -22.21
CA ARG A 152 -33.05 -26.48 -20.97
C ARG A 152 -33.32 -25.03 -20.64
N ASP A 153 -33.92 -24.82 -19.45
CA ASP A 153 -34.16 -23.51 -18.85
C ASP A 153 -32.86 -22.72 -18.79
N GLY A 154 -32.87 -21.51 -19.35
CA GLY A 154 -31.67 -20.66 -19.45
C GLY A 154 -31.06 -20.22 -18.09
N SER A 155 -31.75 -20.50 -16.98
CA SER A 155 -31.25 -20.22 -15.60
C SER A 155 -30.06 -21.12 -15.22
N SER A 156 -29.99 -22.36 -15.75
CA SER A 156 -28.95 -23.32 -15.37
C SER A 156 -27.58 -23.03 -15.97
N LEU A 157 -27.49 -22.36 -17.12
CA LEU A 157 -26.21 -21.99 -17.75
C LEU A 157 -25.51 -20.84 -17.01
N TRP A 158 -26.28 -19.82 -16.61
CA TRP A 158 -25.76 -18.67 -15.87
C TRP A 158 -25.24 -19.05 -14.46
N ASP A 159 -25.89 -20.00 -13.78
CA ASP A 159 -25.44 -20.50 -12.49
C ASP A 159 -24.15 -21.33 -12.61
N ASN A 160 -24.01 -22.13 -13.64
CA ASN A 160 -22.79 -22.89 -13.90
C ASN A 160 -21.58 -22.00 -14.15
N ASP A 161 -21.71 -20.97 -15.00
CA ASP A 161 -20.63 -20.02 -15.28
C ASP A 161 -20.18 -19.26 -14.01
N ARG A 162 -21.13 -18.93 -13.13
CA ARG A 162 -20.84 -18.30 -11.84
C ARG A 162 -19.99 -19.19 -10.93
N HIS A 163 -20.33 -20.48 -10.83
CA HIS A 163 -19.60 -21.40 -9.95
C HIS A 163 -18.21 -21.75 -10.51
N ILE A 164 -18.08 -21.93 -11.81
CA ILE A 164 -16.78 -22.12 -12.47
C ILE A 164 -15.89 -20.88 -12.26
N GLY A 165 -16.45 -19.67 -12.42
CA GLY A 165 -15.74 -18.44 -12.19
C GLY A 165 -15.25 -18.29 -10.73
N ALA A 166 -16.07 -18.68 -9.76
CA ALA A 166 -15.69 -18.66 -8.34
C ALA A 166 -14.57 -19.68 -8.03
N GLU A 167 -14.63 -20.87 -8.61
CA GLU A 167 -13.59 -21.90 -8.48
C GLU A 167 -12.27 -21.45 -9.08
N LEU A 168 -12.28 -20.89 -10.29
CA LEU A 168 -11.10 -20.34 -10.96
C LEU A 168 -10.45 -19.22 -10.15
N LEU A 169 -11.26 -18.30 -9.62
CA LEU A 169 -10.75 -17.21 -8.78
C LEU A 169 -10.05 -17.74 -7.53
N ARG A 170 -10.66 -18.71 -6.85
CA ARG A 170 -10.09 -19.32 -5.65
C ARG A 170 -8.80 -20.07 -5.94
N LEU A 171 -8.75 -20.84 -7.01
CA LEU A 171 -7.51 -21.53 -7.44
C LEU A 171 -6.38 -20.53 -7.68
N LYS A 172 -6.66 -19.43 -8.38
CA LYS A 172 -5.70 -18.36 -8.61
C LYS A 172 -5.18 -17.76 -7.30
N GLU A 173 -6.07 -17.46 -6.35
CA GLU A 173 -5.68 -16.93 -5.03
C GLU A 173 -4.80 -17.91 -4.24
N MET A 174 -5.18 -19.21 -4.23
CA MET A 174 -4.42 -20.25 -3.53
C MET A 174 -3.01 -20.42 -4.10
N ILE A 175 -2.88 -20.46 -5.44
CA ILE A 175 -1.58 -20.58 -6.11
C ILE A 175 -0.73 -19.35 -5.82
N ARG A 176 -1.30 -18.14 -5.93
CA ARG A 176 -0.60 -16.89 -5.64
C ARG A 176 -0.02 -16.81 -4.23
N LYS A 177 -0.71 -17.35 -3.23
CA LYS A 177 -0.24 -17.29 -1.84
C LYS A 177 1.18 -17.86 -1.67
N TYR A 178 1.57 -18.86 -2.46
CA TYR A 178 2.87 -19.53 -2.36
C TYR A 178 3.81 -19.25 -3.53
N GLU A 179 3.31 -18.68 -4.62
CA GLU A 179 4.17 -18.20 -5.70
C GLU A 179 4.71 -16.82 -5.35
N ARG A 180 6.03 -16.73 -5.17
CA ARG A 180 6.71 -15.43 -5.18
C ARG A 180 6.71 -14.92 -6.62
N ARG A 181 5.62 -14.23 -7.02
CA ARG A 181 5.65 -13.43 -8.24
C ARG A 181 6.75 -12.40 -8.10
N ARG A 182 7.64 -12.32 -9.09
CA ARG A 182 8.53 -11.17 -9.21
C ARG A 182 7.64 -9.97 -9.53
N ARG A 183 7.80 -8.88 -8.76
CA ARG A 183 7.20 -7.61 -9.15
C ARG A 183 7.90 -7.12 -10.41
N HIS A 184 7.12 -6.59 -11.34
CA HIS A 184 7.68 -5.95 -12.52
C HIS A 184 8.62 -4.84 -12.10
N ARG A 185 9.74 -4.71 -12.82
CA ARG A 185 10.72 -3.67 -12.55
C ARG A 185 10.45 -2.46 -13.43
N PHE A 186 10.15 -1.33 -12.79
CA PHE A 186 9.98 -0.06 -13.48
C PHE A 186 11.29 0.37 -14.14
N ILE A 187 11.21 0.80 -15.41
CA ILE A 187 12.36 1.33 -16.15
C ILE A 187 12.15 2.81 -16.47
N ARG A 188 13.29 3.52 -16.57
CA ARG A 188 13.25 4.92 -16.98
C ARG A 188 12.85 5.01 -18.44
N GLN A 189 11.85 5.85 -18.74
CA GLN A 189 11.34 6.04 -20.09
C GLN A 189 11.85 7.33 -20.73
N ASN A 190 12.02 7.29 -22.08
CA ASN A 190 12.21 8.45 -22.91
C ASN A 190 11.21 8.36 -24.09
N PRO A 191 10.19 9.25 -24.22
CA PRO A 191 9.96 10.44 -23.38
C PRO A 191 9.48 10.11 -21.98
N ALA A 192 9.77 11.02 -21.03
CA ALA A 192 9.30 10.90 -19.66
C ALA A 192 7.77 10.93 -19.60
N PRO A 193 7.14 10.13 -18.71
CA PRO A 193 5.69 10.09 -18.58
C PRO A 193 5.13 11.39 -18.01
N ASP A 194 3.89 11.71 -18.38
CA ASP A 194 3.14 12.81 -17.78
C ASP A 194 2.63 12.38 -16.40
N LEU A 195 2.82 13.25 -15.39
CA LEU A 195 2.55 12.95 -13.99
C LEU A 195 1.58 13.97 -13.37
N ILE A 196 0.78 13.50 -12.40
CA ILE A 196 0.07 14.35 -11.48
C ILE A 196 0.58 14.05 -10.07
N LEU A 197 1.27 15.02 -9.47
CA LEU A 197 1.73 14.96 -8.09
C LEU A 197 0.61 15.52 -7.21
N MET A 198 0.08 14.68 -6.33
CA MET A 198 -0.90 15.13 -5.32
C MET A 198 -0.16 15.92 -4.25
N ALA A 199 -0.48 17.19 -4.11
CA ALA A 199 0.16 18.10 -3.16
C ALA A 199 -0.87 18.78 -2.25
N ASN A 200 -0.38 19.53 -1.28
CA ASN A 200 -1.24 20.28 -0.38
C ASN A 200 -2.09 21.30 -1.16
N ARG A 201 -3.40 21.33 -0.90
CA ARG A 201 -4.34 22.19 -1.65
C ARG A 201 -4.06 23.67 -1.51
N CYS A 202 -3.67 24.09 -0.31
CA CYS A 202 -3.40 25.49 -0.03
C CYS A 202 -2.03 25.93 -0.57
N GLN A 203 -1.08 24.98 -0.72
CA GLN A 203 0.33 25.25 -0.96
C GLN A 203 0.91 24.45 -2.14
N SER A 204 0.10 24.09 -3.13
CA SER A 204 0.58 23.32 -4.30
C SER A 204 1.66 24.07 -5.12
N GLY A 205 1.69 25.40 -5.03
CA GLY A 205 2.73 26.23 -5.61
C GLY A 205 4.14 25.95 -5.08
N ILE A 206 4.25 25.57 -3.78
CA ILE A 206 5.54 25.18 -3.19
C ILE A 206 6.09 23.92 -3.86
N THR A 207 5.25 22.93 -4.10
CA THR A 207 5.66 21.71 -4.82
C THR A 207 6.04 22.03 -6.27
N ALA A 208 5.24 22.85 -6.96
CA ALA A 208 5.50 23.26 -8.33
C ALA A 208 6.83 24.01 -8.47
N GLY A 209 7.15 24.92 -7.54
CA GLY A 209 8.38 25.71 -7.54
C GLY A 209 9.66 24.91 -7.32
N GLN A 210 9.57 23.66 -6.82
CA GLN A 210 10.72 22.79 -6.65
C GLN A 210 11.06 21.97 -7.91
N ILE A 211 10.16 21.92 -8.91
CA ILE A 211 10.34 21.14 -10.14
C ILE A 211 11.06 22.01 -11.17
N GLN A 212 12.20 21.53 -11.66
CA GLN A 212 13.07 22.26 -12.58
C GLN A 212 13.01 21.73 -14.01
N THR A 213 12.52 20.49 -14.18
CA THR A 213 12.42 19.83 -15.49
C THR A 213 10.96 19.65 -15.92
N GLY A 214 10.73 19.72 -17.25
CA GLY A 214 9.41 19.56 -17.84
C GLY A 214 8.50 20.80 -17.78
N GLU A 215 7.30 20.65 -18.30
CA GLU A 215 6.25 21.68 -18.26
C GLU A 215 5.40 21.49 -17.00
N VAL A 216 5.36 22.49 -16.13
CA VAL A 216 4.72 22.42 -14.82
C VAL A 216 3.45 23.27 -14.80
N LYS A 217 2.33 22.68 -14.38
CA LYS A 217 1.05 23.37 -14.19
C LYS A 217 0.44 23.06 -12.84
N THR A 218 0.20 24.09 -12.04
CA THR A 218 -0.46 23.97 -10.74
C THR A 218 -1.95 23.64 -10.91
N LEU A 219 -2.46 22.71 -10.12
CA LEU A 219 -3.85 22.30 -10.03
C LEU A 219 -4.40 22.54 -8.61
N ALA A 220 -5.72 22.51 -8.46
CA ALA A 220 -6.39 22.65 -7.15
C ALA A 220 -6.17 21.43 -6.23
N GLY A 221 -4.97 21.17 -5.80
CA GLY A 221 -4.59 20.04 -4.92
C GLY A 221 -3.53 19.15 -5.52
N GLY A 222 -2.75 19.68 -6.47
CA GLY A 222 -1.64 18.98 -7.06
C GLY A 222 -0.89 19.77 -8.10
N VAL A 223 0.02 19.09 -8.78
CA VAL A 223 0.85 19.66 -9.84
C VAL A 223 0.88 18.68 -11.00
N HIS A 224 0.54 19.15 -12.19
CA HIS A 224 0.69 18.40 -13.43
C HIS A 224 2.08 18.69 -14.01
N VAL A 225 2.84 17.64 -14.28
CA VAL A 225 4.20 17.72 -14.84
C VAL A 225 4.26 16.91 -16.12
N ARG A 226 4.62 17.55 -17.21
CA ARG A 226 4.83 16.91 -18.51
C ARG A 226 6.32 16.85 -18.84
N GLY A 227 6.81 15.66 -19.12
CA GLY A 227 8.20 15.46 -19.51
C GLY A 227 9.23 15.76 -18.41
N GLY A 228 8.83 15.70 -17.13
CA GLY A 228 9.73 15.92 -15.99
C GLY A 228 10.62 14.72 -15.70
N ASP A 229 11.80 14.96 -15.14
CA ASP A 229 12.69 13.89 -14.71
C ASP A 229 12.18 13.23 -13.40
N LEU A 230 11.81 11.97 -13.48
CA LEU A 230 11.34 11.18 -12.31
C LEU A 230 12.38 11.11 -11.19
N ASN A 231 13.70 11.14 -11.48
CA ASN A 231 14.72 11.12 -10.44
C ASN A 231 14.73 12.44 -9.65
N GLU A 232 14.54 13.58 -10.33
CA GLU A 232 14.36 14.88 -9.68
C GLU A 232 13.07 14.87 -8.86
N ILE A 233 11.96 14.50 -9.48
CA ILE A 233 10.63 14.50 -8.84
C ILE A 233 10.60 13.58 -7.61
N SER A 234 11.26 12.42 -7.65
CA SER A 234 11.31 11.47 -6.53
C SER A 234 12.07 12.01 -5.31
N ARG A 235 12.88 13.07 -5.46
CA ARG A 235 13.57 13.76 -4.35
C ARG A 235 12.72 14.84 -3.70
N ILE A 236 11.71 15.36 -4.41
CA ILE A 236 10.80 16.38 -3.88
C ILE A 236 9.90 15.77 -2.81
N ARG A 237 9.91 16.36 -1.59
CA ARG A 237 9.28 15.77 -0.41
C ARG A 237 7.88 16.32 -0.10
N THR A 238 7.39 17.30 -0.86
CA THR A 238 6.14 18.04 -0.60
C THR A 238 4.91 17.51 -1.35
N TRP A 239 5.01 16.39 -2.05
CA TRP A 239 3.88 15.68 -2.65
C TRP A 239 3.58 14.36 -1.94
N SER A 240 2.31 13.95 -1.90
CA SER A 240 1.86 12.74 -1.20
C SER A 240 1.74 11.51 -2.10
N GLU A 241 1.32 11.69 -3.36
CA GLU A 241 1.14 10.63 -4.33
C GLU A 241 1.60 11.09 -5.71
N CYS A 242 2.26 10.19 -6.43
CA CYS A 242 2.61 10.38 -7.83
C CYS A 242 1.69 9.51 -8.69
N LEU A 243 0.89 10.14 -9.56
CA LEU A 243 -0.05 9.50 -10.44
C LEU A 243 0.39 9.68 -11.88
N PHE A 244 0.36 8.62 -12.67
CA PHE A 244 0.69 8.61 -14.07
C PHE A 244 -0.56 8.87 -14.90
N THR A 245 -0.48 9.73 -15.90
CA THR A 245 -1.54 9.88 -16.87
C THR A 245 -1.33 8.89 -18.01
N VAL A 246 -2.40 8.26 -18.47
CA VAL A 246 -2.33 7.41 -19.67
C VAL A 246 -2.28 8.29 -20.90
N PRO A 247 -1.31 8.12 -21.82
CA PRO A 247 -1.20 8.97 -23.01
C PRO A 247 -2.48 8.96 -23.84
N GLY A 248 -2.99 10.15 -24.19
CA GLY A 248 -4.21 10.30 -24.98
C GLY A 248 -5.50 9.92 -24.26
N ALA A 249 -5.46 9.63 -22.96
CA ALA A 249 -6.65 9.21 -22.21
C ALA A 249 -7.76 10.27 -22.25
N LYS A 250 -8.94 9.82 -22.64
CA LYS A 250 -10.19 10.57 -22.50
C LYS A 250 -10.93 10.05 -21.25
N PRO A 251 -11.74 10.90 -20.59
CA PRO A 251 -12.56 10.46 -19.49
C PRO A 251 -13.53 9.34 -19.91
N VAL A 252 -13.64 8.30 -19.11
CA VAL A 252 -14.58 7.19 -19.33
C VAL A 252 -15.93 7.51 -18.70
N ARG A 253 -17.03 6.96 -19.24
CA ARG A 253 -18.40 7.21 -18.74
C ARG A 253 -19.33 6.05 -19.05
N GLY A 254 -20.45 6.00 -18.34
CA GLY A 254 -21.50 5.02 -18.56
C GLY A 254 -21.64 4.00 -17.43
N ASN A 255 -22.23 2.85 -17.75
CA ASN A 255 -22.37 1.74 -16.82
C ASN A 255 -21.04 0.96 -16.67
N GLU A 256 -21.01 -0.04 -15.80
CA GLU A 256 -19.80 -0.79 -15.45
C GLU A 256 -19.11 -1.40 -16.69
N LYS A 257 -19.89 -1.97 -17.63
CA LYS A 257 -19.36 -2.56 -18.87
C LYS A 257 -18.75 -1.49 -19.78
N GLN A 258 -19.44 -0.36 -19.99
CA GLN A 258 -18.96 0.74 -20.83
C GLN A 258 -17.69 1.37 -20.24
N ILE A 259 -17.57 1.45 -18.92
CA ILE A 259 -16.35 1.91 -18.26
C ILE A 259 -15.21 0.93 -18.49
N ALA A 260 -15.44 -0.39 -18.34
CA ALA A 260 -14.44 -1.41 -18.65
C ALA A 260 -13.99 -1.35 -20.12
N GLU A 261 -14.92 -1.21 -21.07
CA GLU A 261 -14.62 -1.00 -22.49
C GLU A 261 -13.77 0.27 -22.72
N GLY A 262 -14.12 1.37 -22.05
CA GLY A 262 -13.34 2.60 -22.09
C GLY A 262 -11.92 2.42 -21.55
N LEU A 263 -11.75 1.70 -20.44
CA LEU A 263 -10.44 1.38 -19.86
C LEU A 263 -9.61 0.50 -20.81
N HIS A 264 -10.23 -0.50 -21.41
CA HIS A 264 -9.57 -1.36 -22.41
C HIS A 264 -9.09 -0.55 -23.63
N GLN A 265 -9.92 0.37 -24.14
CA GLN A 265 -9.53 1.25 -25.26
C GLN A 265 -8.33 2.15 -24.94
N LEU A 266 -8.10 2.46 -23.67
CA LEU A 266 -6.90 3.20 -23.21
C LEU A 266 -5.62 2.38 -23.28
N ARG A 267 -5.71 1.04 -23.53
CA ARG A 267 -4.57 0.12 -23.59
C ARG A 267 -3.67 0.19 -22.36
N ILE A 268 -4.30 0.18 -21.18
CA ILE A 268 -3.57 0.34 -19.90
C ILE A 268 -2.51 -0.75 -19.73
N GLY A 269 -2.81 -2.02 -20.03
CA GLY A 269 -1.85 -3.12 -19.96
C GLY A 269 -0.62 -2.89 -20.84
N SER A 270 -0.83 -2.45 -22.09
CA SER A 270 0.27 -2.12 -23.02
C SER A 270 1.09 -0.92 -22.53
N TYR A 271 0.45 0.08 -21.93
CA TYR A 271 1.14 1.24 -21.36
C TYR A 271 1.99 0.82 -20.15
N LEU A 272 1.46 -0.02 -19.26
CA LEU A 272 2.25 -0.56 -18.13
C LEU A 272 3.46 -1.36 -18.63
N ARG A 273 3.31 -2.21 -19.63
CA ARG A 273 4.46 -2.91 -20.25
C ARG A 273 5.51 -1.93 -20.78
N SER A 274 5.11 -0.83 -21.38
CA SER A 274 6.05 0.17 -21.88
C SER A 274 6.85 0.88 -20.77
N LEU A 275 6.38 0.87 -19.53
CA LEU A 275 7.04 1.48 -18.38
C LEU A 275 7.93 0.52 -17.58
N HIS A 276 7.93 -0.77 -17.91
CA HIS A 276 8.61 -1.81 -17.15
C HIS A 276 9.54 -2.63 -18.02
N GLU A 277 10.48 -3.35 -17.39
CA GLU A 277 11.28 -4.36 -18.08
C GLU A 277 10.38 -5.41 -18.72
N GLU A 278 10.83 -5.96 -19.83
CA GLU A 278 10.08 -6.98 -20.57
C GLU A 278 9.86 -8.20 -19.71
N ASP A 279 8.59 -8.56 -19.50
CA ASP A 279 8.15 -9.72 -18.73
C ASP A 279 6.83 -10.23 -19.34
N ASP A 280 6.64 -11.55 -19.37
CA ASP A 280 5.43 -12.19 -19.92
C ASP A 280 4.28 -12.26 -18.91
N GLN A 281 4.51 -11.92 -17.64
CA GLN A 281 3.48 -11.95 -16.61
C GLN A 281 2.46 -10.82 -16.80
N SER A 282 1.22 -11.04 -16.35
CA SER A 282 0.20 -10.00 -16.28
C SER A 282 0.47 -9.05 -15.11
N PHE A 283 0.19 -7.76 -15.26
CA PHE A 283 0.23 -6.80 -14.14
C PHE A 283 -0.94 -7.04 -13.20
N LEU A 284 -0.65 -7.19 -11.92
CA LEU A 284 -1.68 -7.20 -10.89
C LEU A 284 -2.17 -5.77 -10.64
N TYR A 285 -3.48 -5.56 -10.76
CA TYR A 285 -4.06 -4.24 -10.55
C TYR A 285 -5.25 -4.27 -9.60
N ARG A 286 -5.58 -3.10 -9.04
CA ARG A 286 -6.88 -2.84 -8.41
C ARG A 286 -7.50 -1.57 -8.99
N ILE A 287 -8.82 -1.40 -8.78
CA ILE A 287 -9.52 -0.17 -9.11
C ILE A 287 -9.84 0.59 -7.83
N GLU A 288 -9.47 1.87 -7.79
CA GLU A 288 -9.84 2.82 -6.74
C GLU A 288 -10.82 3.86 -7.31
N LEU A 289 -12.02 3.96 -6.72
CA LEU A 289 -13.05 4.91 -7.15
C LEU A 289 -13.13 6.10 -6.20
N LYS A 290 -12.82 7.29 -6.70
CA LYS A 290 -13.02 8.58 -6.02
C LYS A 290 -14.27 9.25 -6.59
N SER A 291 -15.43 8.96 -5.99
CA SER A 291 -16.74 9.52 -6.37
C SER A 291 -17.36 10.26 -5.21
N GLY A 292 -17.92 11.45 -5.48
CA GLY A 292 -18.72 12.22 -4.54
C GLY A 292 -20.22 11.92 -4.65
N SER A 293 -20.68 11.45 -5.82
CA SER A 293 -22.09 11.20 -6.12
C SER A 293 -22.53 9.77 -5.78
N MET A 294 -21.62 8.79 -5.86
CA MET A 294 -21.96 7.37 -5.61
C MET A 294 -21.91 7.04 -4.11
N GLU A 295 -22.97 6.45 -3.60
CA GLU A 295 -23.08 5.95 -2.23
C GLU A 295 -22.00 4.91 -1.91
N ARG A 296 -21.47 4.95 -0.69
CA ARG A 296 -20.32 4.11 -0.27
C ARG A 296 -20.58 2.62 -0.48
N GLU A 297 -21.80 2.15 -0.20
CA GLU A 297 -22.19 0.74 -0.30
C GLU A 297 -22.22 0.23 -1.75
N LYS A 298 -22.49 1.11 -2.72
CA LYS A 298 -22.57 0.77 -4.14
C LYS A 298 -21.19 0.73 -4.82
N ARG A 299 -20.16 1.34 -4.22
CA ARG A 299 -18.82 1.43 -4.82
C ARG A 299 -18.14 0.08 -4.97
N GLY A 300 -18.19 -0.77 -3.96
CA GLY A 300 -17.58 -2.09 -4.00
C GLY A 300 -18.18 -3.00 -5.10
N PRO A 301 -19.51 -3.19 -5.17
CA PRO A 301 -20.14 -3.93 -6.27
C PRO A 301 -19.82 -3.37 -7.65
N PHE A 302 -19.81 -2.04 -7.81
CA PHE A 302 -19.47 -1.37 -9.06
C PHE A 302 -18.03 -1.69 -9.49
N ILE A 303 -17.06 -1.53 -8.58
CA ILE A 303 -15.64 -1.81 -8.86
C ILE A 303 -15.44 -3.27 -9.28
N ARG A 304 -16.05 -4.23 -8.56
CA ARG A 304 -15.94 -5.65 -8.90
C ARG A 304 -16.45 -5.97 -10.29
N LYS A 305 -17.58 -5.38 -10.72
CA LYS A 305 -18.13 -5.60 -12.05
C LYS A 305 -17.25 -5.00 -13.15
N VAL A 306 -16.70 -3.78 -12.91
CA VAL A 306 -15.77 -3.16 -13.85
C VAL A 306 -14.51 -4.01 -13.98
N ALA A 307 -13.93 -4.46 -12.88
CA ALA A 307 -12.72 -5.28 -12.87
C ALA A 307 -12.94 -6.62 -13.58
N ALA A 308 -14.04 -7.34 -13.27
CA ALA A 308 -14.34 -8.61 -13.93
C ALA A 308 -14.52 -8.46 -15.46
N SER A 309 -15.14 -7.35 -15.91
CA SER A 309 -15.27 -7.09 -17.34
C SER A 309 -13.94 -6.72 -17.98
N LEU A 310 -13.08 -5.98 -17.28
CA LEU A 310 -11.77 -5.58 -17.78
C LEU A 310 -10.82 -6.79 -17.88
N ASP A 311 -10.81 -7.67 -16.89
CA ASP A 311 -10.00 -8.91 -16.90
C ASP A 311 -10.29 -9.78 -18.12
N LEU A 312 -11.57 -9.88 -18.52
CA LEU A 312 -11.96 -10.62 -19.73
C LEU A 312 -11.42 -10.00 -21.02
N MET A 313 -11.27 -8.67 -21.06
CA MET A 313 -10.78 -7.93 -22.24
C MET A 313 -9.25 -7.88 -22.32
N GLU A 314 -8.58 -7.88 -21.15
CA GLU A 314 -7.13 -7.68 -21.00
C GLU A 314 -6.39 -9.00 -20.66
N GLN A 315 -6.88 -10.13 -21.12
CA GLN A 315 -6.30 -11.45 -20.85
C GLN A 315 -4.79 -11.48 -21.11
N GLY A 316 -4.01 -11.91 -20.10
CA GLY A 316 -2.55 -11.99 -20.16
C GLY A 316 -1.81 -10.66 -19.99
N LEU A 317 -2.53 -9.51 -19.89
CA LEU A 317 -1.91 -8.21 -19.65
C LEU A 317 -2.23 -7.66 -18.26
N LEU A 318 -3.49 -7.72 -17.86
CA LEU A 318 -3.97 -7.24 -16.55
C LEU A 318 -4.71 -8.35 -15.81
N GLU A 319 -4.60 -8.37 -14.52
CA GLU A 319 -5.30 -9.29 -13.64
C GLU A 319 -5.67 -8.58 -12.33
N ASN A 320 -6.98 -8.55 -12.00
CA ASN A 320 -7.44 -7.89 -10.78
C ASN A 320 -6.96 -8.63 -9.53
N SER A 321 -6.46 -7.87 -8.53
CA SER A 321 -6.03 -8.39 -7.24
C SER A 321 -6.29 -7.36 -6.14
N ASP A 322 -6.97 -7.77 -5.08
CA ASP A 322 -7.29 -6.89 -3.96
C ASP A 322 -6.12 -6.71 -2.99
N SER A 323 -5.17 -7.65 -2.95
CA SER A 323 -4.14 -7.71 -1.92
C SER A 323 -2.71 -7.52 -2.42
N ASP A 324 -2.39 -7.96 -3.65
CA ASP A 324 -1.00 -7.97 -4.16
C ASP A 324 -0.89 -7.28 -5.52
N TYR A 325 -1.39 -6.06 -5.60
CA TYR A 325 -1.40 -5.26 -6.82
C TYR A 325 -0.12 -4.43 -6.98
N GLU A 326 0.29 -4.25 -8.24
CA GLU A 326 1.42 -3.43 -8.68
C GLU A 326 0.98 -2.09 -9.24
N ALA A 327 -0.27 -2.03 -9.73
CA ALA A 327 -0.88 -0.83 -10.25
C ALA A 327 -2.26 -0.59 -9.64
N GLU A 328 -2.62 0.67 -9.43
CA GLU A 328 -3.97 1.10 -9.07
C GLU A 328 -4.53 1.94 -10.20
N ILE A 329 -5.63 1.49 -10.80
CA ILE A 329 -6.39 2.28 -11.77
C ILE A 329 -7.34 3.17 -10.96
N ARG A 330 -7.04 4.46 -10.92
CA ARG A 330 -7.83 5.43 -10.16
C ARG A 330 -8.85 6.11 -11.06
N LEU A 331 -10.13 5.91 -10.74
CA LEU A 331 -11.27 6.56 -11.38
C LEU A 331 -11.70 7.76 -10.54
N ILE A 332 -11.52 8.98 -11.06
CA ILE A 332 -11.88 10.22 -10.37
C ILE A 332 -13.09 10.82 -11.04
N GLU A 333 -14.22 10.87 -10.33
CA GLU A 333 -15.46 11.45 -10.82
C GLU A 333 -15.30 12.95 -11.11
N ARG A 334 -15.77 13.36 -12.27
CA ARG A 334 -15.82 14.74 -12.73
C ARG A 334 -17.24 15.29 -12.56
N LYS A 335 -17.36 16.63 -12.66
CA LYS A 335 -18.65 17.32 -12.55
C LYS A 335 -19.69 16.90 -13.59
N ASP A 336 -19.25 16.39 -14.74
CA ASP A 336 -20.09 15.91 -15.84
C ASP A 336 -20.47 14.41 -15.73
N GLY A 337 -20.18 13.77 -14.58
CA GLY A 337 -20.44 12.35 -14.32
C GLY A 337 -19.51 11.37 -15.04
N SER A 338 -18.51 11.87 -15.77
CA SER A 338 -17.45 11.04 -16.34
C SER A 338 -16.34 10.81 -15.30
N TYR A 339 -15.45 9.82 -15.57
CA TYR A 339 -14.31 9.52 -14.71
C TYR A 339 -13.01 9.83 -15.43
N ALA A 340 -12.16 10.65 -14.83
CA ALA A 340 -10.75 10.75 -15.22
C ALA A 340 -10.01 9.48 -14.77
N VAL A 341 -9.13 8.97 -15.63
CA VAL A 341 -8.35 7.75 -15.41
C VAL A 341 -6.90 8.11 -15.14
N LEU A 342 -6.40 7.72 -13.97
CA LEU A 342 -5.01 7.90 -13.57
C LEU A 342 -4.47 6.57 -13.04
N LEU A 343 -3.15 6.37 -13.09
CA LEU A 343 -2.50 5.18 -12.58
C LEU A 343 -1.57 5.54 -11.42
N LYS A 344 -1.65 4.79 -10.32
CA LYS A 344 -0.66 4.80 -9.26
C LYS A 344 0.16 3.52 -9.36
N LEU A 345 1.48 3.65 -9.51
CA LEU A 345 2.38 2.52 -9.68
C LEU A 345 3.12 2.22 -8.36
N PHE A 346 2.95 1.01 -7.85
CA PHE A 346 3.66 0.53 -6.65
C PHE A 346 5.00 -0.12 -7.00
N THR A 347 5.30 -0.23 -8.28
CA THR A 347 6.60 -0.63 -8.83
C THR A 347 7.63 0.51 -8.83
N VAL A 348 7.16 1.76 -8.68
CA VAL A 348 8.04 2.92 -8.48
C VAL A 348 8.29 3.08 -6.98
N PRO A 349 9.53 2.85 -6.50
CA PRO A 349 9.81 2.93 -5.07
C PRO A 349 9.74 4.38 -4.57
N ASP A 350 9.01 4.59 -3.48
CA ASP A 350 9.05 5.86 -2.73
C ASP A 350 9.81 5.66 -1.42
N THR A 351 11.05 6.11 -1.39
CA THR A 351 11.95 5.98 -0.24
C THR A 351 12.13 7.28 0.54
N ARG A 352 11.46 8.37 0.15
CA ARG A 352 11.63 9.71 0.73
C ARG A 352 11.51 9.74 2.25
N PHE A 353 10.60 8.95 2.79
CA PHE A 353 10.30 8.93 4.22
C PHE A 353 10.60 7.56 4.87
N ALA A 354 11.51 6.79 4.29
CA ALA A 354 11.89 5.46 4.77
C ALA A 354 12.57 5.47 6.15
N TYR A 355 12.91 6.64 6.68
CA TYR A 355 13.37 6.81 8.05
C TYR A 355 12.24 6.62 9.08
N ARG A 356 10.98 6.87 8.68
CA ARG A 356 9.83 6.85 9.58
C ARG A 356 9.30 5.43 9.77
N VAL A 357 10.03 4.62 10.52
CA VAL A 357 9.66 3.24 10.85
C VAL A 357 8.73 3.17 12.07
N GLU A 358 8.82 4.16 12.96
CA GLU A 358 7.94 4.30 14.12
C GLU A 358 6.97 5.48 13.93
N THR A 359 5.70 5.24 14.19
CA THR A 359 4.65 6.25 14.02
C THR A 359 3.83 6.46 15.29
N ASP A 360 3.17 7.61 15.36
CA ASP A 360 2.15 7.91 16.36
C ASP A 360 0.86 8.38 15.68
N ALA A 361 -0.29 8.04 16.27
CA ALA A 361 -1.60 8.35 15.68
C ALA A 361 -1.86 9.87 15.56
N GLN A 362 -1.24 10.67 16.43
CA GLN A 362 -1.36 12.13 16.45
C GLN A 362 -0.20 12.83 15.73
N GLY A 363 0.81 12.06 15.29
CA GLY A 363 2.01 12.62 14.67
C GLY A 363 1.75 13.19 13.29
N MET A 364 2.38 14.31 12.97
CA MET A 364 2.33 14.96 11.65
C MET A 364 2.75 14.02 10.54
N ALA A 365 2.04 14.05 9.40
CA ALA A 365 2.46 13.33 8.21
C ALA A 365 3.78 13.92 7.65
N PRO A 366 4.75 13.10 7.24
CA PRO A 366 6.07 13.60 6.84
C PRO A 366 6.03 14.55 5.62
N VAL A 367 5.07 14.36 4.72
CA VAL A 367 4.82 15.29 3.60
C VAL A 367 4.44 16.69 4.10
N ASN A 368 3.62 16.78 5.16
CA ASN A 368 3.25 18.06 5.76
C ASN A 368 4.42 18.69 6.52
N ALA A 369 5.21 17.88 7.23
CA ALA A 369 6.42 18.36 7.90
C ALA A 369 7.41 18.94 6.88
N ALA A 370 7.65 18.22 5.78
CA ALA A 370 8.49 18.72 4.68
C ALA A 370 7.93 20.00 4.06
N LEU A 371 6.61 20.11 3.89
CA LEU A 371 5.96 21.32 3.39
C LEU A 371 6.17 22.51 4.34
N CYS A 372 5.91 22.32 5.63
CA CYS A 372 6.11 23.37 6.64
C CYS A 372 7.57 23.84 6.66
N VAL A 373 8.52 22.92 6.61
CA VAL A 373 9.94 23.29 6.53
C VAL A 373 10.25 24.06 5.23
N GLN A 374 9.66 23.70 4.09
CA GLN A 374 9.85 24.45 2.83
C GLN A 374 9.22 25.84 2.87
N LEU A 375 8.07 26.02 3.50
CA LEU A 375 7.44 27.31 3.71
C LEU A 375 8.32 28.21 4.58
N ALA A 376 8.87 27.68 5.66
CA ALA A 376 9.74 28.39 6.59
C ALA A 376 11.17 28.62 6.05
N LEU A 377 11.58 27.99 4.95
CA LEU A 377 12.96 27.97 4.45
C LEU A 377 13.65 29.35 4.36
N PRO A 378 12.98 30.46 3.97
CA PRO A 378 13.59 31.79 3.92
C PRO A 378 14.08 32.32 5.27
N TRP A 379 13.50 31.85 6.37
CA TRP A 379 13.84 32.27 7.74
C TRP A 379 14.78 31.31 8.47
N LEU A 380 14.94 30.07 7.96
CA LEU A 380 15.82 29.08 8.56
C LEU A 380 17.30 29.42 8.31
N LYS A 381 18.14 29.22 9.32
CA LYS A 381 19.59 29.49 9.22
C LYS A 381 20.38 28.19 9.06
N GLU A 382 21.51 28.26 8.35
CA GLU A 382 22.51 27.19 8.29
C GLU A 382 23.22 27.10 9.63
N GLY A 383 23.45 25.88 10.15
CA GLY A 383 24.11 25.66 11.44
C GLY A 383 23.35 26.14 12.66
N ALA A 384 22.02 26.40 12.53
CA ALA A 384 21.20 26.89 13.62
C ALA A 384 21.09 25.90 14.78
N GLN A 385 21.03 26.40 15.99
CA GLN A 385 20.59 25.66 17.16
C GLN A 385 19.06 25.65 17.21
N VAL A 386 18.47 24.45 17.03
CA VAL A 386 17.03 24.25 16.82
C VAL A 386 16.38 23.51 17.98
N LEU A 387 15.18 23.95 18.37
CA LEU A 387 14.34 23.28 19.37
C LEU A 387 12.95 22.98 18.79
N ASP A 388 12.50 21.74 18.98
CA ASP A 388 11.07 21.39 18.90
C ASP A 388 10.57 21.00 20.31
N PRO A 389 9.78 21.87 20.98
CA PRO A 389 9.30 21.64 22.34
C PRO A 389 8.17 20.59 22.45
N PHE A 390 7.61 20.11 21.34
CA PHE A 390 6.56 19.09 21.27
C PHE A 390 6.85 18.10 20.14
N CYS A 391 8.07 17.56 20.13
CA CYS A 391 8.67 16.89 18.96
C CYS A 391 8.00 15.58 18.54
N GLY A 392 7.16 14.97 19.40
CA GLY A 392 6.53 13.70 19.10
C GLY A 392 7.55 12.65 18.64
N THR A 393 7.31 12.06 17.47
CA THR A 393 8.21 11.05 16.87
C THR A 393 9.38 11.65 16.06
N GLY A 394 9.65 12.95 16.18
CA GLY A 394 10.81 13.63 15.62
C GLY A 394 10.70 13.98 14.12
N THR A 395 9.55 13.77 13.49
CA THR A 395 9.39 13.94 12.03
C THR A 395 9.77 15.34 11.56
N LEU A 396 9.29 16.39 12.25
CA LEU A 396 9.53 17.79 11.87
C LEU A 396 11.01 18.16 11.95
N LEU A 397 11.71 17.71 13.00
CA LEU A 397 13.15 17.94 13.17
C LEU A 397 13.99 17.21 12.13
N ILE A 398 13.62 15.98 11.75
CA ILE A 398 14.31 15.24 10.69
C ILE A 398 14.15 15.96 9.36
N GLU A 399 12.94 16.43 9.00
CA GLU A 399 12.71 17.19 7.78
C GLU A 399 13.45 18.54 7.80
N ARG A 400 13.54 19.20 8.97
CA ARG A 400 14.34 20.43 9.15
C ARG A 400 15.82 20.20 8.85
N LYS A 401 16.41 19.11 9.37
CA LYS A 401 17.81 18.76 9.07
C LYS A 401 18.01 18.41 7.60
N TYR A 402 17.04 17.70 7.01
CA TYR A 402 17.11 17.34 5.59
C TYR A 402 17.11 18.56 4.66
N ALA A 403 16.34 19.59 4.99
CA ALA A 403 16.21 20.78 4.17
C ALA A 403 17.42 21.72 4.25
N LYS A 404 17.99 21.87 5.45
CA LYS A 404 19.12 22.78 5.72
C LYS A 404 19.88 22.29 6.95
N ASP A 405 21.21 22.30 6.92
CA ASP A 405 21.99 21.83 8.06
C ASP A 405 21.67 22.63 9.34
N ALA A 406 21.62 21.94 10.47
CA ALA A 406 21.33 22.50 11.78
C ALA A 406 22.04 21.68 12.84
N ASP A 407 22.77 22.36 13.75
CA ASP A 407 23.49 21.68 14.83
C ASP A 407 23.80 22.66 15.97
N PRO A 408 23.46 22.32 17.20
CA PRO A 408 22.73 21.14 17.66
C PRO A 408 21.19 21.25 17.48
N VAL A 409 20.52 20.10 17.41
CA VAL A 409 19.06 20.01 17.29
C VAL A 409 18.47 19.25 18.46
N TYR A 410 17.48 19.84 19.11
CA TYR A 410 16.84 19.28 20.30
C TYR A 410 15.34 19.05 20.08
N GLY A 411 14.88 17.86 20.50
CA GLY A 411 13.47 17.54 20.59
C GLY A 411 13.06 17.30 22.04
N VAL A 412 12.01 17.95 22.49
CA VAL A 412 11.45 17.78 23.83
C VAL A 412 10.03 17.24 23.72
N ASP A 413 9.68 16.25 24.51
CA ASP A 413 8.32 15.76 24.66
C ASP A 413 8.14 15.16 26.06
N ARG A 414 6.94 15.34 26.63
CA ARG A 414 6.60 14.79 27.95
C ARG A 414 6.34 13.28 27.93
N GLN A 415 6.10 12.68 26.74
CA GLN A 415 5.78 11.28 26.59
C GLN A 415 7.04 10.48 26.24
N GLY A 416 7.54 9.67 27.19
CA GLY A 416 8.76 8.88 26.99
C GLY A 416 8.67 7.89 25.82
N GLU A 417 7.48 7.38 25.53
CA GLU A 417 7.29 6.42 24.42
C GLU A 417 7.49 7.09 23.05
N VAL A 418 6.97 8.31 22.84
CA VAL A 418 7.20 8.99 21.55
C VAL A 418 8.66 9.41 21.39
N ILE A 419 9.36 9.74 22.50
CA ILE A 419 10.81 10.01 22.49
C ILE A 419 11.61 8.76 22.09
N ARG A 420 11.22 7.57 22.57
CA ARG A 420 11.83 6.31 22.14
C ARG A 420 11.68 6.12 20.63
N LYS A 421 10.48 6.33 20.10
CA LYS A 421 10.17 6.27 18.66
C LYS A 421 10.97 7.30 17.86
N ALA A 422 11.09 8.52 18.35
CA ALA A 422 11.86 9.58 17.72
C ALA A 422 13.34 9.20 17.56
N ARG A 423 13.97 8.60 18.57
CA ARG A 423 15.35 8.10 18.52
C ARG A 423 15.53 7.04 17.44
N ILE A 424 14.60 6.07 17.33
CA ILE A 424 14.63 5.02 16.31
C ILE A 424 14.54 5.62 14.90
N ASN A 425 13.62 6.58 14.69
CA ASN A 425 13.47 7.25 13.41
C ASN A 425 14.73 8.05 13.03
N THR A 426 15.34 8.75 13.99
CA THR A 426 16.59 9.52 13.76
C THR A 426 17.78 8.61 13.47
N GLU A 427 17.92 7.50 14.18
CA GLU A 427 18.96 6.51 13.87
C GLU A 427 18.80 5.96 12.45
N ARG A 428 17.56 5.65 12.05
CA ARG A 428 17.26 5.20 10.69
C ARG A 428 17.56 6.28 9.65
N PHE A 429 17.19 7.53 9.93
CA PHE A 429 17.52 8.68 9.09
C PHE A 429 19.04 8.78 8.88
N GLY A 430 19.84 8.75 9.94
CA GLY A 430 21.29 8.83 9.84
C GLY A 430 21.91 7.71 9.02
N LYS A 431 21.39 6.47 9.13
CA LYS A 431 21.84 5.34 8.30
C LYS A 431 21.53 5.55 6.81
N LEU A 432 20.31 5.99 6.49
CA LEU A 432 19.87 6.23 5.12
C LEU A 432 20.60 7.38 4.47
N TYR A 433 20.77 8.48 5.18
CA TYR A 433 21.46 9.67 4.70
C TYR A 433 22.93 9.38 4.38
N ARG A 434 23.66 8.68 5.28
CA ARG A 434 25.04 8.26 5.02
C ARG A 434 25.16 7.32 3.80
N ALA A 435 24.19 6.42 3.62
CA ALA A 435 24.16 5.52 2.46
C ALA A 435 23.87 6.27 1.15
N GLU A 436 23.11 7.35 1.18
CA GLU A 436 22.82 8.21 0.02
C GLU A 436 24.07 8.97 -0.43
N ILE A 437 24.76 9.64 0.51
CA ILE A 437 26.04 10.33 0.23
C ILE A 437 27.08 9.36 -0.32
N ALA A 438 27.24 8.18 0.28
CA ALA A 438 28.19 7.18 -0.19
C ALA A 438 27.92 6.67 -1.63
N LYS A 439 26.69 6.82 -2.13
CA LYS A 439 26.35 6.52 -3.53
C LYS A 439 26.70 7.67 -4.46
N GLU A 440 26.51 8.91 -4.01
CA GLU A 440 26.84 10.11 -4.79
C GLU A 440 28.36 10.29 -4.93
N ASP A 441 29.14 9.91 -3.93
CA ASP A 441 30.62 9.95 -3.92
C ASP A 441 31.29 8.83 -4.75
N ARG A 442 30.52 7.86 -5.27
CA ARG A 442 31.09 6.84 -6.17
C ARG A 442 31.35 7.45 -7.54
N PRO A 443 32.62 7.38 -8.05
CA PRO A 443 32.90 7.84 -9.39
C PRO A 443 32.06 7.06 -10.40
N VAL A 444 31.45 7.78 -11.34
CA VAL A 444 30.70 7.19 -12.45
C VAL A 444 31.69 6.33 -13.26
N ARG A 445 31.64 5.02 -13.07
CA ARG A 445 32.43 4.10 -13.91
C ARG A 445 31.91 4.17 -15.33
N THR A 446 32.77 4.56 -16.26
CA THR A 446 32.43 4.55 -17.68
C THR A 446 32.31 3.10 -18.17
N GLY A 447 31.40 2.84 -19.14
CA GLY A 447 31.10 1.49 -19.62
C GLY A 447 32.27 0.65 -20.16
N ALA A 448 33.48 1.24 -20.25
CA ALA A 448 34.74 0.54 -20.58
C ALA A 448 35.33 -0.20 -19.35
N GLU A 449 35.10 0.32 -18.13
CA GLU A 449 35.62 -0.26 -16.88
C GLU A 449 34.78 -1.41 -16.34
N MET A 450 33.50 -1.50 -16.76
CA MET A 450 32.59 -2.61 -16.37
C MET A 450 32.95 -3.95 -17.06
N LYS A 451 33.58 -3.91 -18.24
CA LYS A 451 33.98 -5.13 -18.97
C LYS A 451 35.29 -5.79 -18.47
N GLN A 452 36.08 -5.08 -17.66
CA GLN A 452 37.31 -5.64 -17.07
C GLN A 452 37.08 -6.27 -15.68
N ALA A 453 35.99 -5.95 -14.99
CA ALA A 453 35.74 -6.45 -13.62
C ALA A 453 35.04 -7.83 -13.57
N GLU A 454 34.52 -8.36 -14.69
CA GLU A 454 33.94 -9.71 -14.75
C GLU A 454 34.93 -10.85 -14.89
N GLY A 455 36.25 -10.54 -14.94
CA GLY A 455 37.35 -11.51 -15.15
C GLY A 455 38.17 -11.85 -13.93
N GLU A 456 38.01 -11.18 -12.79
CA GLU A 456 38.88 -11.40 -11.61
C GLU A 456 38.07 -11.55 -10.32
N GLU A 457 37.43 -12.70 -10.11
CA GLU A 457 37.05 -13.15 -8.78
C GLU A 457 37.84 -14.39 -8.40
N ALA A 458 38.94 -14.20 -7.69
CA ALA A 458 39.48 -15.14 -6.70
C ALA A 458 40.62 -14.49 -5.90
N GLY A 459 40.43 -14.33 -4.60
CA GLY A 459 41.53 -14.26 -3.66
C GLY A 459 41.70 -12.96 -2.87
N GLU A 460 41.61 -13.13 -1.56
CA GLU A 460 42.27 -12.37 -0.49
C GLU A 460 41.56 -11.17 0.16
N ASN A 461 41.26 -11.39 1.45
CA ASN A 461 40.94 -10.36 2.46
C ASN A 461 42.13 -9.42 2.67
N PRO A 462 41.94 -8.12 2.84
CA PRO A 462 42.92 -7.30 3.55
C PRO A 462 42.38 -6.77 4.89
N VAL A 463 43.30 -6.88 5.81
CA VAL A 463 43.46 -6.36 7.16
C VAL A 463 43.20 -4.85 7.25
N SER A 464 42.61 -4.47 8.40
CA SER A 464 42.44 -3.13 8.93
C SER A 464 43.68 -2.24 8.79
N GLY A 465 43.49 -1.04 8.23
CA GLY A 465 44.45 0.04 8.21
C GLY A 465 43.76 1.39 8.31
N ASP A 466 43.91 2.01 9.48
CA ASP A 466 43.62 3.41 9.75
C ASP A 466 44.45 4.32 8.85
N SER A 467 43.81 5.19 8.08
CA SER A 467 44.53 6.35 7.52
C SER A 467 43.54 7.48 7.18
N SER A 468 43.54 8.48 8.04
CA SER A 468 43.11 9.85 7.74
C SER A 468 43.68 10.31 6.37
N ARG A 469 42.83 10.52 5.39
CA ARG A 469 43.14 11.37 4.23
C ARG A 469 41.96 12.32 3.99
N ASP A 470 42.22 13.57 4.36
CA ASP A 470 41.52 14.73 3.85
C ASP A 470 41.52 14.71 2.33
N SER A 471 40.36 14.59 1.72
CA SER A 471 40.14 14.96 0.34
C SER A 471 38.93 15.85 0.25
N SER A 472 39.19 17.11 -0.10
CA SER A 472 38.21 18.16 -0.37
C SER A 472 37.27 17.78 -1.52
N ALA A 473 36.20 17.06 -1.19
CA ALA A 473 35.01 16.95 -2.02
C ALA A 473 33.94 17.82 -1.36
N SER A 474 33.50 18.88 -2.04
CA SER A 474 32.45 19.81 -1.59
C SER A 474 31.07 19.16 -1.64
N GLY A 475 30.87 18.06 -0.94
CA GLY A 475 29.59 17.45 -0.66
C GLY A 475 29.04 17.99 0.65
N ARG A 476 27.82 18.52 0.63
CA ARG A 476 27.10 19.01 1.79
C ARG A 476 26.92 17.87 2.81
N ARG A 477 27.77 17.80 3.84
CA ARG A 477 27.62 16.86 4.97
C ARG A 477 26.76 17.52 6.02
N ILE A 478 25.59 16.96 6.34
CA ILE A 478 24.79 17.39 7.48
C ILE A 478 25.03 16.48 8.69
N HIS A 479 25.03 17.10 9.87
CA HIS A 479 25.02 16.35 11.12
C HIS A 479 23.64 15.71 11.30
N THR A 480 23.57 14.37 11.43
CA THR A 480 22.30 13.66 11.52
C THR A 480 21.78 13.50 12.96
N ASP A 481 22.56 13.89 13.95
CA ASP A 481 22.22 13.71 15.36
C ASP A 481 21.14 14.69 15.81
N ILE A 482 20.17 14.19 16.60
CA ILE A 482 19.12 14.95 17.26
C ILE A 482 19.07 14.49 18.71
N TYR A 483 19.11 15.45 19.64
CA TYR A 483 19.09 15.20 21.07
C TYR A 483 17.65 15.22 21.59
N TYR A 484 17.18 14.08 22.10
CA TYR A 484 15.81 13.95 22.58
C TYR A 484 15.75 13.90 24.11
N ILE A 485 14.89 14.77 24.69
CA ILE A 485 14.74 14.96 26.13
C ILE A 485 13.29 14.69 26.53
N ASN A 486 13.10 13.71 27.42
CA ASN A 486 11.77 13.43 27.97
C ASN A 486 11.49 14.36 29.15
N ARG A 487 10.77 15.43 28.88
CA ARG A 487 10.41 16.47 29.88
C ARG A 487 9.22 17.30 29.38
N ASP A 488 8.47 17.91 30.32
CA ASP A 488 7.53 18.96 29.96
C ASP A 488 8.27 20.21 29.49
N PHE A 489 7.85 20.80 28.38
CA PHE A 489 8.49 22.00 27.81
C PHE A 489 8.54 23.16 28.82
N PHE A 490 7.51 23.36 29.63
CA PHE A 490 7.45 24.46 30.58
C PHE A 490 8.47 24.32 31.73
N ASP A 491 8.92 23.09 31.99
CA ASP A 491 9.98 22.79 32.97
C ASP A 491 11.37 22.63 32.31
N PHE A 492 11.43 22.63 30.97
CA PHE A 492 12.69 22.51 30.23
C PHE A 492 13.56 23.75 30.42
N ARG A 493 14.86 23.55 30.61
CA ARG A 493 15.88 24.60 30.71
C ARG A 493 17.08 24.19 29.88
N HIS A 494 17.76 25.16 29.31
CA HIS A 494 18.96 24.97 28.52
C HIS A 494 19.91 26.15 28.74
N ASP A 495 21.21 25.89 28.78
CA ASP A 495 22.22 26.90 29.09
C ASP A 495 22.54 27.81 27.90
N TYR A 496 22.35 27.28 26.66
CA TYR A 496 22.60 28.02 25.43
C TYR A 496 21.30 28.39 24.74
N PRO A 497 21.21 29.60 24.15
CA PRO A 497 19.99 30.05 23.49
C PRO A 497 19.78 29.41 22.12
N PHE A 498 18.54 29.23 21.74
CA PHE A 498 18.13 28.66 20.44
C PHE A 498 17.97 29.77 19.39
N ASP A 499 18.47 29.50 18.17
CA ASP A 499 18.21 30.35 17.00
C ASP A 499 16.82 30.14 16.42
N GLU A 500 16.31 28.93 16.55
CA GLU A 500 15.03 28.51 15.96
C GLU A 500 14.23 27.67 16.94
N ILE A 501 12.92 27.95 17.03
CA ILE A 501 11.91 27.04 17.57
C ILE A 501 11.00 26.67 16.39
N LEU A 502 10.87 25.37 16.09
CA LEU A 502 10.03 24.85 15.03
C LEU A 502 9.16 23.73 15.58
N THR A 503 7.83 23.90 15.61
CA THR A 503 6.96 22.97 16.34
C THR A 503 5.53 22.94 15.82
N GLU A 504 4.85 21.81 16.01
CA GLU A 504 3.39 21.70 15.94
C GLU A 504 2.79 21.77 17.34
N PHE A 505 1.81 22.64 17.54
CA PHE A 505 1.12 22.72 18.81
C PHE A 505 0.32 21.45 19.11
N PRO A 506 0.33 20.98 20.37
CA PRO A 506 -0.56 19.91 20.78
C PRO A 506 -2.02 20.34 20.61
N ARG A 507 -2.89 19.39 20.27
CA ARG A 507 -4.32 19.65 20.18
C ARG A 507 -4.88 19.94 21.56
N LEU A 508 -5.49 21.12 21.69
CA LEU A 508 -6.06 21.63 22.92
C LEU A 508 -7.56 21.88 22.75
N ARG A 509 -8.27 22.00 23.88
CA ARG A 509 -9.63 22.52 23.87
C ARG A 509 -9.61 24.03 23.61
N ASP A 510 -10.66 24.55 22.99
CA ASP A 510 -10.74 25.96 22.60
C ASP A 510 -10.51 26.94 23.78
N ASP A 511 -11.00 26.58 24.97
CA ASP A 511 -10.87 27.36 26.18
C ASP A 511 -9.41 27.44 26.74
N GLN A 512 -8.52 26.57 26.29
CA GLN A 512 -7.15 26.44 26.74
C GLN A 512 -6.13 27.09 25.79
N THR A 513 -6.52 27.31 24.52
CA THR A 513 -5.60 27.70 23.45
C THR A 513 -4.94 29.07 23.70
N ASP A 514 -5.68 30.06 24.16
CA ASP A 514 -5.15 31.43 24.43
C ASP A 514 -4.12 31.42 25.57
N LEU A 515 -4.43 30.73 26.65
CA LEU A 515 -3.51 30.63 27.80
C LEU A 515 -2.25 29.85 27.39
N PHE A 516 -2.40 28.79 26.65
CA PHE A 516 -1.29 27.97 26.16
C PHE A 516 -0.36 28.81 25.27
N ALA A 517 -0.91 29.51 24.27
CA ALA A 517 -0.13 30.33 23.35
C ALA A 517 0.67 31.43 24.10
N ARG A 518 0.05 32.09 25.08
CA ARG A 518 0.76 33.09 25.93
C ARG A 518 1.89 32.46 26.74
N ARG A 519 1.63 31.34 27.41
CA ARG A 519 2.64 30.61 28.19
C ARG A 519 3.77 30.10 27.30
N PHE A 520 3.44 29.63 26.11
CA PHE A 520 4.42 29.18 25.12
C PHE A 520 5.37 30.30 24.71
N LEU A 521 4.86 31.47 24.28
CA LEU A 521 5.71 32.62 23.92
C LEU A 521 6.53 33.12 25.09
N GLN A 522 5.94 33.22 26.29
CA GLN A 522 6.64 33.61 27.51
C GLN A 522 7.78 32.64 27.82
N LYS A 523 7.56 31.35 27.73
CA LYS A 523 8.60 30.32 27.93
C LYS A 523 9.65 30.36 26.84
N SER A 524 9.25 30.48 25.59
CA SER A 524 10.15 30.55 24.43
C SER A 524 11.11 31.73 24.54
N SER A 525 10.64 32.91 24.99
CA SER A 525 11.49 34.09 25.15
C SER A 525 12.65 33.90 26.15
N THR A 526 12.53 32.94 27.07
CA THR A 526 13.63 32.61 28.01
C THR A 526 14.68 31.68 27.42
N LEU A 527 14.40 31.07 26.26
CA LEU A 527 15.24 30.08 25.61
C LEU A 527 15.85 30.57 24.30
N LEU A 528 15.33 31.69 23.74
CA LEU A 528 15.73 32.18 22.42
C LEU A 528 16.95 33.10 22.47
N ALA A 529 17.74 33.08 21.40
CA ALA A 529 18.81 34.03 21.13
C ALA A 529 18.25 35.44 20.91
N GLU A 530 19.11 36.45 20.87
CA GLU A 530 18.70 37.87 20.74
C GLU A 530 17.88 38.15 19.48
N ALA A 531 18.19 37.43 18.41
CA ALA A 531 17.46 37.45 17.14
C ALA A 531 17.21 36.01 16.66
N ALA A 532 15.98 35.55 16.86
CA ALA A 532 15.58 34.17 16.60
C ALA A 532 14.28 34.09 15.79
N VAL A 533 13.96 32.90 15.31
CA VAL A 533 12.73 32.61 14.58
C VAL A 533 11.92 31.55 15.33
N VAL A 534 10.60 31.77 15.40
CA VAL A 534 9.66 30.82 15.99
C VAL A 534 8.63 30.44 14.92
N ILE A 535 8.58 29.19 14.54
CA ILE A 535 7.68 28.64 13.54
C ILE A 535 6.73 27.70 14.25
N VAL A 536 5.43 28.02 14.18
CA VAL A 536 4.39 27.25 14.88
C VAL A 536 3.32 26.79 13.89
N ILE A 537 3.08 25.52 13.85
CA ILE A 537 1.95 24.91 13.13
C ILE A 537 0.83 24.71 14.16
N THR A 538 -0.34 25.29 13.91
CA THR A 538 -1.46 25.25 14.87
C THR A 538 -2.82 25.28 14.19
N ASP A 539 -3.82 24.62 14.78
CA ASP A 539 -5.24 24.71 14.42
C ASP A 539 -5.97 25.88 15.12
N ALA A 540 -5.26 26.59 16.03
CA ALA A 540 -5.75 27.79 16.72
C ALA A 540 -4.92 29.05 16.39
N PRO A 541 -4.79 29.46 15.09
CA PRO A 541 -3.90 30.55 14.69
C PRO A 541 -4.25 31.90 15.37
N ARG A 542 -5.55 32.17 15.57
CA ARG A 542 -6.00 33.40 16.23
C ARG A 542 -5.50 33.54 17.66
N SER A 543 -5.36 32.42 18.37
CA SER A 543 -4.85 32.44 19.77
C SER A 543 -3.37 32.79 19.80
N LEU A 544 -2.58 32.27 18.86
CA LEU A 544 -1.16 32.60 18.76
C LEU A 544 -0.95 34.07 18.32
N VAL A 545 -1.76 34.57 17.37
CA VAL A 545 -1.74 35.98 16.96
C VAL A 545 -2.01 36.90 18.13
N ARG A 546 -3.10 36.67 18.89
CA ARG A 546 -3.41 37.47 20.11
C ARG A 546 -2.32 37.39 21.16
N ALA A 547 -1.68 36.26 21.29
CA ALA A 547 -0.56 36.10 22.20
C ALA A 547 0.66 36.91 21.73
N ALA A 548 0.99 36.89 20.45
CA ALA A 548 2.09 37.68 19.87
C ALA A 548 1.85 39.18 20.00
N ASP A 549 0.63 39.67 19.77
CA ASP A 549 0.26 41.08 19.95
C ASP A 549 0.48 41.56 21.38
N ALA A 550 0.36 40.66 22.37
CA ALA A 550 0.61 40.98 23.78
C ALA A 550 2.10 40.94 24.17
N PHE A 551 2.97 40.45 23.31
CA PHE A 551 4.42 40.35 23.53
C PHE A 551 5.20 41.06 22.40
N PRO A 552 5.55 42.34 22.50
CA PRO A 552 6.17 43.11 21.42
C PRO A 552 7.47 42.53 20.86
N ALA A 553 8.15 41.70 21.64
CA ALA A 553 9.35 41.00 21.19
C ALA A 553 9.09 39.97 20.08
N PHE A 554 7.84 39.53 19.87
CA PHE A 554 7.46 38.63 18.80
C PHE A 554 6.70 39.39 17.71
N VAL A 555 7.21 39.34 16.49
CA VAL A 555 6.61 39.99 15.33
C VAL A 555 6.21 38.90 14.33
N ILE A 556 4.96 38.88 13.93
CA ILE A 556 4.49 37.97 12.91
C ILE A 556 5.06 38.41 11.54
N GLU A 557 5.85 37.56 10.92
CA GLU A 557 6.43 37.78 9.59
C GLU A 557 5.51 37.27 8.48
N GLU A 558 4.95 36.05 8.68
CA GLU A 558 4.11 35.42 7.65
C GLU A 558 3.14 34.39 8.26
N GLN A 559 2.06 34.08 7.54
CA GLN A 559 1.07 33.08 7.90
C GLN A 559 0.68 32.26 6.67
N PHE A 560 0.87 30.94 6.72
CA PHE A 560 0.58 30.03 5.62
C PHE A 560 -0.57 29.09 5.99
N PRO A 561 -1.74 29.14 5.32
CA PRO A 561 -2.78 28.15 5.52
C PRO A 561 -2.30 26.79 5.02
N ILE A 562 -2.38 25.76 5.88
CA ILE A 562 -2.01 24.37 5.59
C ILE A 562 -3.25 23.53 5.32
N ASN A 563 -4.31 23.75 6.09
CA ASN A 563 -5.55 23.00 5.94
C ASN A 563 -6.76 23.86 6.24
N GLU A 564 -7.51 24.25 5.22
CA GLU A 564 -8.72 25.08 5.35
C GLU A 564 -9.82 24.41 6.17
N ARG A 565 -9.94 23.08 6.15
CA ARG A 565 -11.00 22.36 6.85
C ARG A 565 -10.80 22.39 8.36
N THR A 566 -9.57 22.23 8.82
CA THR A 566 -9.21 22.25 10.24
C THR A 566 -8.78 23.63 10.71
N GLY A 567 -8.57 24.58 9.81
CA GLY A 567 -8.01 25.90 10.11
C GLY A 567 -6.51 25.88 10.42
N THR A 568 -5.84 24.73 10.19
CA THR A 568 -4.41 24.60 10.49
C THR A 568 -3.59 25.59 9.67
N THR A 569 -2.79 26.39 10.37
CA THR A 569 -1.96 27.45 9.80
C THR A 569 -0.54 27.34 10.37
N GLU A 570 0.45 27.54 9.54
CA GLU A 570 1.83 27.77 9.96
C GLU A 570 2.05 29.29 10.13
N ILE A 571 2.58 29.68 11.27
CA ILE A 571 2.87 31.07 11.59
C ILE A 571 4.36 31.21 11.87
N VAL A 572 5.00 32.12 11.13
CA VAL A 572 6.39 32.48 11.30
C VAL A 572 6.47 33.77 12.12
N LEU A 573 7.15 33.72 13.26
CA LEU A 573 7.38 34.85 14.14
C LEU A 573 8.89 35.13 14.24
N LYS A 574 9.26 36.39 14.13
CA LYS A 574 10.60 36.86 14.45
C LYS A 574 10.63 37.31 15.90
N TYR A 575 11.62 36.83 16.62
CA TYR A 575 11.88 37.27 18.00
C TYR A 575 13.05 38.22 18.06
N LEU A 576 12.88 39.36 18.76
CA LEU A 576 13.88 40.37 18.98
C LEU A 576 13.85 40.77 20.47
N ARG A 577 14.87 40.37 21.24
CA ARG A 577 14.92 40.56 22.71
C ARG A 577 14.80 42.02 23.16
N ASN A 578 15.30 42.95 22.37
CA ASN A 578 15.42 44.37 22.73
C ASN A 578 14.39 45.27 22.02
N ARG A 579 13.24 44.73 21.68
CA ARG A 579 12.15 45.49 21.03
C ARG A 579 11.06 45.91 22.00
#